data_2612b068260d166ca46ab144ef36dd0b
#
_entry.id   2612b068260d166ca46ab144ef36dd0b
#
_cell.length_a   1.000
_cell.length_b   1.000
_cell.length_c   1.000
_cell.angle_alpha   90.00
_cell.angle_beta   90.00
_cell.angle_gamma   90.00
#
_symmetry.space_group_name_H-M   'P 1'
#
loop_
_entity.id
_entity.type
_entity.pdbx_description
1 polymer ?
#
loop_
_entity_poly.entity_id
_entity_poly.type
_entity_poly.pdbx_seq_one_letter_code
_entity_poly.pdbx_strand_id
1 'polypeptide(L)'
;MNRNNKNKHALIILSHLKNANGELDDETLARIELGIELFRSKEFDFIVTSGWDYQDDSDLKIGEVVADNLRKRYSIDKSKILVDVCSRDTVGDAFFLRKNVVRPYDIRSITVVTSSYHVLRADEVFKKFFSPSVSVITVGANIALDNLEERLANEENSYLAFLATFDNVDFSNDTAVLDVLSIRHPFYNGEVYKKINDW
;
A
#
# COMPACT_ATOMS: atom_id res chain seq x y z
N MET A 1 -18.71 -12.62 28.85
CA MET A 1 -18.52 -11.24 28.38
C MET A 1 -18.39 -11.29 26.87
N ASN A 2 -19.47 -11.04 26.13
CA ASN A 2 -19.42 -10.93 24.68
C ASN A 2 -18.65 -9.65 24.31
N ARG A 3 -17.38 -9.77 23.91
CA ARG A 3 -16.76 -8.73 23.11
C ARG A 3 -17.52 -8.73 21.78
N ASN A 4 -18.30 -7.71 21.52
CA ASN A 4 -18.81 -7.43 20.18
C ASN A 4 -17.61 -7.44 19.23
N ASN A 5 -17.44 -8.51 18.49
CA ASN A 5 -16.40 -8.66 17.49
C ASN A 5 -16.84 -7.86 16.25
N LYS A 6 -16.83 -6.51 16.39
CA LYS A 6 -17.06 -5.63 15.24
C LYS A 6 -15.89 -5.86 14.28
N ASN A 7 -16.18 -6.32 13.08
CA ASN A 7 -15.18 -6.48 12.03
C ASN A 7 -14.48 -5.15 11.82
N LYS A 8 -13.18 -5.10 12.10
CA LYS A 8 -12.40 -3.86 11.92
C LYS A 8 -12.23 -3.54 10.44
N HIS A 9 -12.35 -2.27 10.12
CA HIS A 9 -12.18 -1.73 8.79
C HIS A 9 -11.01 -0.74 8.77
N ALA A 10 -10.07 -0.91 7.84
CA ALA A 10 -8.95 -0.01 7.66
C ALA A 10 -9.01 0.69 6.30
N LEU A 11 -8.63 1.96 6.30
CA LEU A 11 -8.36 2.75 5.11
C LEU A 11 -6.85 2.72 4.83
N ILE A 12 -6.43 2.18 3.71
CA ILE A 12 -5.03 2.12 3.29
C ILE A 12 -4.79 3.21 2.25
N ILE A 13 -3.81 4.09 2.48
CA ILE A 13 -3.40 5.11 1.52
C ILE A 13 -2.07 4.67 0.92
N LEU A 14 -2.08 4.29 -0.37
CA LEU A 14 -0.85 3.97 -1.10
C LEU A 14 -0.09 5.25 -1.42
N SER A 15 1.20 5.26 -1.09
CA SER A 15 2.08 6.38 -1.41
C SER A 15 2.52 6.34 -2.88
N HIS A 16 2.96 7.48 -3.43
CA HIS A 16 3.62 7.54 -4.73
C HIS A 16 5.07 7.99 -4.57
N LEU A 17 5.35 9.27 -4.44
CA LEU A 17 6.72 9.79 -4.31
C LEU A 17 6.83 10.87 -3.22
N LYS A 18 8.06 11.07 -2.76
CA LYS A 18 8.53 12.21 -1.98
C LYS A 18 9.88 12.68 -2.52
N ASN A 19 10.27 13.91 -2.22
CA ASN A 19 11.66 14.35 -2.43
C ASN A 19 12.55 14.06 -1.20
N ALA A 20 13.83 14.39 -1.31
CA ALA A 20 14.82 14.20 -0.23
C ALA A 20 14.47 14.95 1.08
N ASN A 21 13.74 16.05 0.98
CA ASN A 21 13.29 16.83 2.15
C ASN A 21 12.02 16.28 2.79
N GLY A 22 11.42 15.22 2.22
CA GLY A 22 10.16 14.65 2.70
C GLY A 22 8.93 15.40 2.21
N GLU A 23 9.03 16.23 1.18
CA GLU A 23 7.86 16.84 0.54
C GLU A 23 7.19 15.81 -0.36
N LEU A 24 5.90 15.60 -0.15
CA LEU A 24 5.09 14.66 -0.92
C LEU A 24 4.71 15.28 -2.26
N ASP A 25 4.68 14.45 -3.30
CA ASP A 25 4.22 14.88 -4.61
C ASP A 25 2.70 15.06 -4.67
N ASP A 26 2.22 15.74 -5.70
CA ASP A 26 0.80 16.05 -5.89
C ASP A 26 -0.07 14.78 -5.95
N GLU A 27 0.49 13.69 -6.48
CA GLU A 27 -0.21 12.41 -6.57
C GLU A 27 -0.44 11.80 -5.18
N THR A 28 0.58 11.77 -4.34
CA THR A 28 0.43 11.33 -2.94
C THR A 28 -0.52 12.25 -2.17
N LEU A 29 -0.43 13.57 -2.38
CA LEU A 29 -1.32 14.52 -1.74
C LEU A 29 -2.79 14.32 -2.15
N ALA A 30 -3.08 14.09 -3.42
CA ALA A 30 -4.45 13.80 -3.89
C ALA A 30 -5.02 12.51 -3.27
N ARG A 31 -4.18 11.47 -3.14
CA ARG A 31 -4.58 10.22 -2.45
C ARG A 31 -4.86 10.47 -0.96
N ILE A 32 -4.07 11.28 -0.29
CA ILE A 32 -4.31 11.67 1.11
C ILE A 32 -5.63 12.42 1.23
N GLU A 33 -5.90 13.40 0.37
CA GLU A 33 -7.13 14.20 0.42
C GLU A 33 -8.37 13.32 0.25
N LEU A 34 -8.40 12.42 -0.75
CA LEU A 34 -9.47 11.45 -0.89
C LEU A 34 -9.58 10.51 0.33
N GLY A 35 -8.43 10.06 0.84
CA GLY A 35 -8.38 9.20 2.03
C GLY A 35 -8.99 9.88 3.26
N ILE A 36 -8.70 11.15 3.49
CA ILE A 36 -9.28 11.94 4.59
C ILE A 36 -10.78 12.17 4.41
N GLU A 37 -11.23 12.47 3.20
CA GLU A 37 -12.67 12.59 2.90
C GLU A 37 -13.41 11.30 3.27
N LEU A 38 -12.90 10.15 2.81
CA LEU A 38 -13.47 8.85 3.12
C LEU A 38 -13.43 8.54 4.62
N PHE A 39 -12.30 8.79 5.28
CA PHE A 39 -12.14 8.52 6.70
C PHE A 39 -13.12 9.32 7.57
N ARG A 40 -13.44 10.55 7.16
CA ARG A 40 -14.40 11.41 7.87
C ARG A 40 -15.87 11.08 7.56
N SER A 41 -16.15 10.52 6.37
CA SER A 41 -17.50 10.23 5.92
C SER A 41 -17.97 8.81 6.26
N LYS A 42 -17.06 7.91 6.63
CA LYS A 42 -17.35 6.49 6.90
C LYS A 42 -16.69 6.03 8.20
N GLU A 43 -17.16 4.89 8.72
CA GLU A 43 -16.53 4.29 9.90
C GLU A 43 -15.32 3.46 9.52
N PHE A 44 -14.12 3.98 9.82
CA PHE A 44 -12.88 3.24 9.81
C PHE A 44 -12.28 3.17 11.21
N ASP A 45 -11.69 2.03 11.55
CA ASP A 45 -10.96 1.87 12.80
C ASP A 45 -9.57 2.46 12.71
N PHE A 46 -8.93 2.34 11.52
CA PHE A 46 -7.55 2.79 11.26
C PHE A 46 -7.39 3.43 9.89
N ILE A 47 -6.43 4.36 9.79
CA ILE A 47 -5.76 4.73 8.54
C ILE A 47 -4.41 4.03 8.54
N VAL A 48 -4.03 3.45 7.41
CA VAL A 48 -2.78 2.75 7.21
C VAL A 48 -2.00 3.45 6.11
N THR A 49 -0.73 3.71 6.37
CA THR A 49 0.21 4.26 5.39
C THR A 49 1.33 3.27 5.14
N SER A 50 1.86 3.23 3.92
CA SER A 50 2.90 2.28 3.54
C SER A 50 3.96 2.93 2.66
N GLY A 51 5.13 2.34 2.66
CA GLY A 51 6.20 2.66 1.74
C GLY A 51 7.54 2.96 2.39
N TRP A 52 8.57 2.56 1.65
CA TRP A 52 9.99 2.65 2.00
C TRP A 52 10.62 3.95 1.46
N ASP A 53 11.94 4.08 1.54
CA ASP A 53 12.72 5.19 0.96
C ASP A 53 13.26 4.82 -0.43
N TYR A 54 12.36 4.69 -1.41
CA TYR A 54 12.68 4.16 -2.76
C TYR A 54 13.83 4.82 -3.48
N GLN A 55 14.14 6.07 -3.16
CA GLN A 55 15.06 6.87 -3.96
C GLN A 55 16.47 6.90 -3.38
N ASP A 56 16.67 6.25 -2.22
CA ASP A 56 17.96 6.22 -1.53
C ASP A 56 18.57 7.62 -1.31
N ASP A 57 17.70 8.66 -1.35
CA ASP A 57 18.04 10.08 -1.26
C ASP A 57 17.97 10.64 0.15
N SER A 58 17.35 9.88 1.06
CA SER A 58 17.22 10.24 2.47
C SER A 58 16.79 9.04 3.29
N ASP A 59 17.01 9.06 4.61
CA ASP A 59 16.53 8.04 5.55
C ASP A 59 15.02 8.12 5.82
N LEU A 60 14.30 9.04 5.16
CA LEU A 60 12.87 9.26 5.37
C LEU A 60 12.03 8.22 4.63
N LYS A 61 11.34 7.39 5.38
CA LYS A 61 10.38 6.43 4.84
C LYS A 61 9.09 7.13 4.44
N ILE A 62 8.62 6.96 3.20
CA ILE A 62 7.45 7.69 2.72
C ILE A 62 6.19 7.35 3.52
N GLY A 63 6.05 6.11 4.00
CA GLY A 63 4.95 5.72 4.89
C GLY A 63 4.89 6.56 6.17
N GLU A 64 6.06 6.86 6.78
CA GLU A 64 6.15 7.73 7.97
C GLU A 64 5.87 9.20 7.63
N VAL A 65 6.35 9.67 6.48
CA VAL A 65 6.10 11.05 6.02
C VAL A 65 4.61 11.27 5.79
N VAL A 66 3.91 10.33 5.17
CA VAL A 66 2.45 10.39 5.00
C VAL A 66 1.74 10.36 6.36
N ALA A 67 2.15 9.48 7.28
CA ALA A 67 1.59 9.42 8.63
C ALA A 67 1.77 10.75 9.39
N ASP A 68 2.92 11.39 9.25
CA ASP A 68 3.20 12.69 9.83
C ASP A 68 2.32 13.80 9.22
N ASN A 69 2.09 13.77 7.91
CA ASN A 69 1.19 14.68 7.21
C ASN A 69 -0.24 14.52 7.74
N LEU A 70 -0.73 13.29 7.89
CA LEU A 70 -2.06 13.00 8.46
C LEU A 70 -2.22 13.59 9.86
N ARG A 71 -1.20 13.46 10.71
CA ARG A 71 -1.23 14.02 12.08
C ARG A 71 -1.18 15.53 12.09
N LYS A 72 -0.23 16.12 11.37
CA LYS A 72 0.08 17.55 11.46
C LYS A 72 -0.91 18.42 10.69
N ARG A 73 -1.29 17.99 9.47
CA ARG A 73 -2.17 18.79 8.59
C ARG A 73 -3.65 18.49 8.82
N TYR A 74 -3.98 17.22 9.12
CA TYR A 74 -5.40 16.80 9.22
C TYR A 74 -5.85 16.47 10.64
N SER A 75 -4.94 16.57 11.63
CA SER A 75 -5.21 16.32 13.06
C SER A 75 -5.77 14.91 13.34
N ILE A 76 -5.31 13.92 12.59
CA ILE A 76 -5.68 12.52 12.84
C ILE A 76 -4.94 12.02 14.08
N ASP A 77 -5.68 11.40 15.01
CA ASP A 77 -5.12 10.82 16.22
C ASP A 77 -4.08 9.74 15.88
N LYS A 78 -2.91 9.80 16.53
CA LYS A 78 -1.83 8.83 16.34
C LYS A 78 -2.28 7.38 16.56
N SER A 79 -3.20 7.15 17.51
CA SER A 79 -3.73 5.81 17.81
C SER A 79 -4.56 5.21 16.66
N LYS A 80 -4.97 6.03 15.70
CA LYS A 80 -5.71 5.64 14.50
C LYS A 80 -4.82 5.40 13.29
N ILE A 81 -3.52 5.69 13.38
CA ILE A 81 -2.59 5.59 12.25
C ILE A 81 -1.68 4.38 12.46
N LEU A 82 -1.67 3.46 11.49
CA LEU A 82 -0.75 2.34 11.42
C LEU A 82 0.20 2.56 10.24
N VAL A 83 1.47 2.21 10.39
CA VAL A 83 2.51 2.46 9.39
C VAL A 83 3.24 1.17 9.06
N ASP A 84 3.42 0.87 7.78
CA ASP A 84 4.38 -0.11 7.29
C ASP A 84 5.47 0.58 6.47
N VAL A 85 6.72 0.21 6.67
CA VAL A 85 7.87 0.81 5.99
C VAL A 85 8.69 -0.21 5.19
N CYS A 86 8.14 -1.40 4.97
CA CYS A 86 8.84 -2.48 4.29
C CYS A 86 8.56 -2.52 2.79
N SER A 87 7.43 -1.97 2.35
CA SER A 87 6.97 -2.07 0.97
C SER A 87 7.72 -1.13 0.02
N ARG A 88 8.06 -1.64 -1.15
CA ARG A 88 8.78 -0.93 -2.22
C ARG A 88 7.95 -0.75 -3.48
N ASP A 89 6.77 -1.37 -3.52
CA ASP A 89 5.83 -1.33 -4.63
C ASP A 89 4.47 -1.88 -4.20
N THR A 90 3.49 -1.88 -5.10
CA THR A 90 2.13 -2.34 -4.82
C THR A 90 2.05 -3.80 -4.37
N VAL A 91 2.95 -4.66 -4.86
CA VAL A 91 2.99 -6.08 -4.45
C VAL A 91 3.48 -6.19 -3.01
N GLY A 92 4.54 -5.47 -2.68
CA GLY A 92 5.02 -5.36 -1.30
C GLY A 92 4.01 -4.70 -0.37
N ASP A 93 3.30 -3.66 -0.82
CA ASP A 93 2.21 -3.08 -0.04
C ASP A 93 1.19 -4.15 0.36
N ALA A 94 0.69 -4.93 -0.61
CA ALA A 94 -0.28 -5.97 -0.32
C ALA A 94 0.27 -7.04 0.64
N PHE A 95 1.50 -7.48 0.42
CA PHE A 95 2.14 -8.53 1.24
C PHE A 95 2.46 -8.05 2.66
N PHE A 96 3.22 -6.95 2.79
CA PHE A 96 3.67 -6.48 4.10
C PHE A 96 2.52 -5.94 4.94
N LEU A 97 1.56 -5.23 4.35
CA LEU A 97 0.37 -4.79 5.07
C LEU A 97 -0.47 -5.97 5.58
N ARG A 98 -0.60 -7.05 4.80
CA ARG A 98 -1.26 -8.26 5.28
C ARG A 98 -0.55 -8.84 6.50
N LYS A 99 0.78 -8.98 6.43
CA LYS A 99 1.62 -9.61 7.46
C LYS A 99 1.73 -8.74 8.71
N ASN A 100 2.05 -7.45 8.53
CA ASN A 100 2.47 -6.56 9.62
C ASN A 100 1.32 -5.76 10.23
N VAL A 101 0.20 -5.60 9.48
CA VAL A 101 -0.90 -4.74 9.90
C VAL A 101 -2.22 -5.51 9.97
N VAL A 102 -2.69 -6.04 8.84
CA VAL A 102 -4.07 -6.56 8.76
C VAL A 102 -4.29 -7.77 9.67
N ARG A 103 -3.38 -8.74 9.66
CA ARG A 103 -3.46 -9.92 10.53
C ARG A 103 -3.29 -9.58 12.02
N PRO A 104 -2.22 -8.84 12.44
CA PRO A 104 -2.01 -8.52 13.85
C PRO A 104 -3.14 -7.70 14.48
N TYR A 105 -3.76 -6.82 13.70
CA TYR A 105 -4.85 -5.97 14.18
C TYR A 105 -6.25 -6.58 13.97
N ASP A 106 -6.34 -7.82 13.44
CA ASP A 106 -7.60 -8.52 13.13
C ASP A 106 -8.56 -7.67 12.26
N ILE A 107 -8.00 -7.05 11.21
CA ILE A 107 -8.76 -6.26 10.24
C ILE A 107 -9.42 -7.22 9.24
N ARG A 108 -10.72 -7.03 8.97
CA ARG A 108 -11.52 -7.90 8.11
C ARG A 108 -12.03 -7.21 6.85
N SER A 109 -11.86 -5.91 6.77
CA SER A 109 -12.21 -5.12 5.58
C SER A 109 -11.18 -4.03 5.37
N ILE A 110 -10.77 -3.82 4.12
CA ILE A 110 -9.85 -2.75 3.74
C ILE A 110 -10.43 -1.96 2.59
N THR A 111 -10.24 -0.64 2.64
CA THR A 111 -10.43 0.25 1.50
C THR A 111 -9.07 0.81 1.11
N VAL A 112 -8.64 0.52 -0.11
CA VAL A 112 -7.34 0.95 -0.66
C VAL A 112 -7.54 2.21 -1.48
N VAL A 113 -6.84 3.28 -1.14
CA VAL A 113 -6.84 4.56 -1.86
C VAL A 113 -5.58 4.65 -2.70
N THR A 114 -5.75 4.87 -4.00
CA THR A 114 -4.67 5.05 -4.97
C THR A 114 -5.08 6.07 -6.04
N SER A 115 -4.31 6.25 -7.11
CA SER A 115 -4.70 7.09 -8.25
C SER A 115 -5.65 6.35 -9.18
N SER A 116 -6.54 7.07 -9.85
CA SER A 116 -7.59 6.47 -10.70
C SER A 116 -7.04 5.52 -11.77
N TYR A 117 -5.91 5.86 -12.40
CA TYR A 117 -5.28 5.03 -13.42
C TYR A 117 -4.69 3.72 -12.86
N HIS A 118 -4.36 3.70 -11.56
CA HIS A 118 -3.74 2.57 -10.87
C HIS A 118 -4.75 1.61 -10.19
N VAL A 119 -6.04 1.96 -10.16
CA VAL A 119 -7.08 1.20 -9.43
C VAL A 119 -7.14 -0.25 -9.86
N LEU A 120 -7.13 -0.54 -11.17
CA LEU A 120 -7.31 -1.91 -11.66
C LEU A 120 -6.19 -2.83 -11.18
N ARG A 121 -4.92 -2.41 -11.31
CA ARG A 121 -3.79 -3.22 -10.87
C ARG A 121 -3.74 -3.36 -9.35
N ALA A 122 -3.96 -2.28 -8.61
CA ALA A 122 -3.98 -2.33 -7.16
C ALA A 122 -5.09 -3.27 -6.65
N ASP A 123 -6.30 -3.18 -7.19
CA ASP A 123 -7.43 -4.03 -6.82
C ASP A 123 -7.13 -5.52 -7.04
N GLU A 124 -6.62 -5.88 -8.22
CA GLU A 124 -6.27 -7.25 -8.57
C GLU A 124 -5.14 -7.80 -7.67
N VAL A 125 -4.08 -7.02 -7.46
CA VAL A 125 -2.97 -7.42 -6.58
C VAL A 125 -3.47 -7.61 -5.14
N PHE A 126 -4.18 -6.63 -4.57
CA PHE A 126 -4.67 -6.74 -3.21
C PHE A 126 -5.64 -7.92 -3.04
N LYS A 127 -6.56 -8.16 -3.97
CA LYS A 127 -7.46 -9.31 -3.92
C LYS A 127 -6.72 -10.65 -3.94
N LYS A 128 -5.63 -10.78 -4.69
CA LYS A 128 -4.79 -11.99 -4.67
C LYS A 128 -4.22 -12.29 -3.29
N PHE A 129 -3.81 -11.26 -2.55
CA PHE A 129 -3.24 -11.43 -1.22
C PHE A 129 -4.27 -11.60 -0.09
N PHE A 130 -5.46 -11.02 -0.24
CA PHE A 130 -6.41 -10.87 0.87
C PHE A 130 -7.66 -11.76 0.78
N SER A 131 -8.13 -12.08 -0.43
CA SER A 131 -9.33 -12.90 -0.59
C SER A 131 -9.10 -14.37 -0.24
N PRO A 132 -10.09 -15.07 0.29
CA PRO A 132 -11.44 -14.59 0.67
C PRO A 132 -11.53 -14.06 2.12
N SER A 133 -10.41 -13.98 2.85
CA SER A 133 -10.41 -13.74 4.31
C SER A 133 -10.68 -12.29 4.69
N VAL A 134 -10.37 -11.34 3.79
CA VAL A 134 -10.52 -9.90 3.99
C VAL A 134 -11.23 -9.30 2.78
N SER A 135 -12.25 -8.49 3.03
CA SER A 135 -12.93 -7.74 1.97
C SER A 135 -12.05 -6.59 1.48
N VAL A 136 -11.90 -6.45 0.17
CA VAL A 136 -11.08 -5.42 -0.48
C VAL A 136 -11.96 -4.54 -1.35
N ILE A 137 -11.85 -3.23 -1.18
CA ILE A 137 -12.43 -2.21 -2.05
C ILE A 137 -11.30 -1.26 -2.43
N THR A 138 -11.15 -0.96 -3.71
CA THR A 138 -10.14 0.00 -4.20
C THR A 138 -10.81 1.22 -4.79
N VAL A 139 -10.34 2.40 -4.43
CA VAL A 139 -10.86 3.69 -4.90
C VAL A 139 -9.72 4.57 -5.41
N GLY A 140 -9.99 5.36 -6.44
CA GLY A 140 -9.01 6.16 -7.15
C GLY A 140 -9.18 7.66 -6.91
N ALA A 141 -8.10 8.33 -6.51
CA ALA A 141 -7.98 9.78 -6.53
C ALA A 141 -7.81 10.26 -7.98
N ASN A 142 -8.59 11.26 -8.37
CA ASN A 142 -8.46 11.89 -9.67
C ASN A 142 -7.32 12.92 -9.62
N ILE A 143 -6.39 12.78 -10.56
CA ILE A 143 -5.31 13.74 -10.79
C ILE A 143 -5.24 14.08 -12.27
N ALA A 144 -4.89 15.30 -12.57
CA ALA A 144 -4.59 15.69 -13.95
C ALA A 144 -3.21 15.17 -14.32
N LEU A 145 -3.11 14.41 -15.39
CA LEU A 145 -1.87 13.82 -15.89
C LEU A 145 -1.71 14.13 -17.37
N ASP A 146 -0.59 14.72 -17.74
CA ASP A 146 -0.27 15.00 -19.15
C ASP A 146 0.13 13.72 -19.92
N ASN A 147 0.49 12.65 -19.19
CA ASN A 147 0.99 11.38 -19.74
C ASN A 147 0.12 10.17 -19.37
N LEU A 148 -1.19 10.34 -19.32
CA LEU A 148 -2.12 9.29 -18.88
C LEU A 148 -2.00 7.98 -19.70
N GLU A 149 -1.85 8.07 -21.04
CA GLU A 149 -1.71 6.89 -21.91
C GLU A 149 -0.46 6.09 -21.57
N GLU A 150 0.66 6.76 -21.36
CA GLU A 150 1.91 6.12 -20.93
C GLU A 150 1.76 5.45 -19.56
N ARG A 151 1.10 6.12 -18.61
CA ARG A 151 0.80 5.57 -17.29
C ARG A 151 -0.05 4.29 -17.38
N LEU A 152 -1.09 4.29 -18.19
CA LEU A 152 -1.94 3.12 -18.38
C LEU A 152 -1.18 1.95 -19.02
N ALA A 153 -0.32 2.21 -20.02
CA ALA A 153 0.54 1.18 -20.61
C ALA A 153 1.53 0.59 -19.58
N ASN A 154 2.09 1.44 -18.70
CA ASN A 154 2.98 1.00 -17.64
C ASN A 154 2.24 0.17 -16.58
N GLU A 155 0.98 0.48 -16.27
CA GLU A 155 0.14 -0.32 -15.37
C GLU A 155 -0.11 -1.73 -15.93
N GLU A 156 -0.44 -1.83 -17.22
CA GLU A 156 -0.63 -3.12 -17.90
C GLU A 156 0.66 -3.95 -17.87
N ASN A 157 1.79 -3.37 -18.26
CA ASN A 157 3.09 -4.04 -18.21
C ASN A 157 3.46 -4.51 -16.80
N SER A 158 3.23 -3.67 -15.79
CA SER A 158 3.48 -4.01 -14.39
C SER A 158 2.59 -5.14 -13.89
N TYR A 159 1.33 -5.17 -14.34
CA TYR A 159 0.41 -6.26 -13.99
C TYR A 159 0.82 -7.58 -14.64
N LEU A 160 1.21 -7.57 -15.92
CA LEU A 160 1.74 -8.76 -16.60
C LEU A 160 3.02 -9.28 -15.93
N ALA A 161 3.92 -8.38 -15.54
CA ALA A 161 5.13 -8.73 -14.79
C ALA A 161 4.81 -9.36 -13.43
N PHE A 162 3.81 -8.84 -12.71
CA PHE A 162 3.32 -9.45 -11.47
C PHE A 162 2.81 -10.86 -11.70
N LEU A 163 1.95 -11.09 -12.70
CA LEU A 163 1.43 -12.40 -13.02
C LEU A 163 2.54 -13.41 -13.35
N ALA A 164 3.53 -12.99 -14.15
CA ALA A 164 4.66 -13.84 -14.52
C ALA A 164 5.58 -14.15 -13.32
N THR A 165 5.84 -13.14 -12.44
CA THR A 165 6.70 -13.30 -11.27
C THR A 165 6.09 -14.26 -10.25
N PHE A 166 4.78 -14.19 -10.05
CA PHE A 166 4.03 -14.95 -9.06
C PHE A 166 3.23 -16.14 -9.68
N ASP A 167 3.62 -16.59 -10.86
CA ASP A 167 3.00 -17.78 -11.47
C ASP A 167 3.12 -18.99 -10.54
N ASN A 168 2.00 -19.68 -10.33
CA ASN A 168 1.87 -20.87 -9.48
C ASN A 168 2.26 -20.67 -8.00
N VAL A 169 2.24 -19.43 -7.49
CA VAL A 169 2.52 -19.14 -6.08
C VAL A 169 1.25 -19.23 -5.25
N ASP A 170 1.32 -19.95 -4.13
CA ASP A 170 0.28 -19.93 -3.12
C ASP A 170 0.37 -18.64 -2.29
N PHE A 171 -0.50 -17.68 -2.57
CA PHE A 171 -0.55 -16.41 -1.84
C PHE A 171 -0.96 -16.56 -0.36
N SER A 172 -1.51 -17.68 0.06
CA SER A 172 -1.80 -17.94 1.48
C SER A 172 -0.55 -18.30 2.30
N ASN A 173 0.51 -18.74 1.62
CA ASN A 173 1.78 -19.14 2.21
C ASN A 173 2.79 -17.97 2.18
N ASP A 174 2.97 -17.32 3.34
CA ASP A 174 3.89 -16.17 3.44
C ASP A 174 5.35 -16.52 3.08
N THR A 175 5.79 -17.74 3.39
CA THR A 175 7.16 -18.18 3.03
C THR A 175 7.32 -18.29 1.52
N ALA A 176 6.36 -18.90 0.82
CA ALA A 176 6.40 -19.00 -0.63
C ALA A 176 6.40 -17.60 -1.30
N VAL A 177 5.60 -16.67 -0.79
CA VAL A 177 5.60 -15.29 -1.28
C VAL A 177 6.93 -14.59 -1.03
N LEU A 178 7.51 -14.75 0.17
CA LEU A 178 8.81 -14.18 0.52
C LEU A 178 9.93 -14.70 -0.35
N ASP A 179 9.95 -16.01 -0.63
CA ASP A 179 10.94 -16.63 -1.51
C ASP A 179 10.86 -16.01 -2.91
N VAL A 180 9.66 -15.83 -3.45
CA VAL A 180 9.48 -15.20 -4.76
C VAL A 180 9.95 -13.74 -4.74
N LEU A 181 9.56 -12.95 -3.73
CA LEU A 181 10.02 -11.57 -3.57
C LEU A 181 11.55 -11.51 -3.52
N SER A 182 12.18 -12.33 -2.69
CA SER A 182 13.62 -12.29 -2.46
C SER A 182 14.47 -12.84 -3.61
N ILE A 183 13.89 -13.66 -4.51
CA ILE A 183 14.62 -14.33 -5.59
C ILE A 183 14.25 -13.75 -6.96
N ARG A 184 12.98 -13.46 -7.22
CA ARG A 184 12.47 -13.11 -8.55
C ARG A 184 12.07 -11.63 -8.70
N HIS A 185 11.71 -10.95 -7.60
CA HIS A 185 11.19 -9.59 -7.70
C HIS A 185 12.34 -8.57 -7.67
N PRO A 186 12.55 -7.75 -8.72
CA PRO A 186 13.72 -6.89 -8.86
C PRO A 186 13.91 -5.88 -7.74
N PHE A 187 12.82 -5.40 -7.12
CA PHE A 187 12.90 -4.46 -6.01
C PHE A 187 13.29 -5.08 -4.67
N TYR A 188 13.27 -6.43 -4.56
CA TYR A 188 13.53 -7.15 -3.30
C TYR A 188 14.70 -8.12 -3.38
N ASN A 189 15.11 -8.54 -4.59
CA ASN A 189 16.16 -9.54 -4.81
C ASN A 189 17.60 -8.97 -4.81
N GLY A 190 17.77 -7.66 -4.74
CA GLY A 190 19.07 -6.99 -4.78
C GLY A 190 19.44 -6.41 -6.16
N GLU A 191 18.56 -6.55 -7.14
CA GLU A 191 18.83 -6.06 -8.50
C GLU A 191 18.65 -4.53 -8.61
N VAL A 192 17.54 -3.99 -8.13
CA VAL A 192 17.25 -2.54 -8.16
C VAL A 192 17.59 -1.88 -6.84
N TYR A 193 17.15 -2.48 -5.73
CA TYR A 193 17.41 -1.99 -4.38
C TYR A 193 18.13 -3.05 -3.56
N LYS A 194 18.80 -2.63 -2.48
CA LYS A 194 19.45 -3.54 -1.56
C LYS A 194 18.50 -4.68 -1.14
N LYS A 195 18.99 -5.92 -1.23
CA LYS A 195 18.20 -7.10 -0.85
C LYS A 195 17.70 -6.97 0.59
N ILE A 196 16.44 -7.31 0.83
CA ILE A 196 15.92 -7.36 2.19
C ILE A 196 16.41 -8.67 2.83
N ASN A 197 17.21 -8.54 3.89
CA ASN A 197 17.81 -9.67 4.58
C ASN A 197 17.11 -10.00 5.90
N ASP A 198 16.32 -9.09 6.45
CA ASP A 198 15.63 -9.25 7.74
C ASP A 198 14.11 -9.33 7.50
N TRP A 199 13.62 -10.55 7.51
CA TRP A 199 12.21 -10.90 7.32
C TRP A 199 11.52 -11.25 8.64
#